data_d3bc9391d9bc7d697aa83b93e04398d9
#
_entry.id   d3bc9391d9bc7d697aa83b93e04398d9
#
_cell.length_a   1.000
_cell.length_b   1.000
_cell.length_c   1.000
_cell.angle_alpha   90.00
_cell.angle_beta   90.00
_cell.angle_gamma   90.00
#
_symmetry.space_group_name_H-M   'P 1'
#
loop_
_entity.id
_entity.type
_entity.pdbx_description
1 polymer ?
#
loop_
_entity_poly.entity_id
_entity_poly.type
_entity_poly.pdbx_seq_one_letter_code
_entity_poly.pdbx_strand_id
1 'polypeptide(L)'
;MLEFFDSSAKLVGPAGSIVLPDDDEITRKLAMLFEGQCDGLGPTQAARKFGYSKQRYFQLLDLFEQQGALALQSKLRGPKANYRRTDEMVRQIIRHRFLDPEASAEVIAQKLQQAHHLISIRSVERVISDFGLQKKTLRLSA
;
A
#
# COMPACT_ATOMS: atom_id res chain seq x y z
N MET A 1 -26.79 13.07 -7.72
CA MET A 1 -26.31 13.34 -6.38
C MET A 1 -25.98 12.03 -5.70
N LEU A 2 -24.85 11.93 -5.01
CA LEU A 2 -24.52 10.74 -4.24
C LEU A 2 -25.13 10.84 -2.85
N GLU A 3 -25.90 9.85 -2.48
CA GLU A 3 -26.47 9.74 -1.14
C GLU A 3 -25.94 8.50 -0.43
N PHE A 4 -25.62 8.66 0.86
CA PHE A 4 -25.15 7.58 1.71
C PHE A 4 -26.31 7.07 2.57
N PHE A 5 -26.64 5.79 2.42
CA PHE A 5 -27.61 5.10 3.26
C PHE A 5 -26.91 3.99 4.05
N ASP A 6 -27.17 3.89 5.32
CA ASP A 6 -26.63 2.94 6.32
C ASP A 6 -25.43 2.06 5.93
N SER A 7 -25.49 1.32 4.85
CA SER A 7 -24.43 0.42 4.40
C SER A 7 -24.09 0.56 2.91
N SER A 8 -24.76 1.46 2.17
CA SER A 8 -24.52 1.60 0.73
C SER A 8 -24.58 3.05 0.28
N ALA A 9 -23.78 3.36 -0.75
CA ALA A 9 -23.85 4.61 -1.47
C ALA A 9 -24.70 4.44 -2.72
N LYS A 10 -25.52 5.44 -3.06
CA LYS A 10 -26.36 5.45 -4.26
C LYS A 10 -26.19 6.75 -5.01
N LEU A 11 -26.05 6.64 -6.32
CA LEU A 11 -26.21 7.78 -7.23
C LEU A 11 -27.70 7.99 -7.47
N VAL A 12 -28.24 9.14 -7.07
CA VAL A 12 -29.67 9.44 -7.17
C VAL A 12 -29.90 10.56 -8.19
N GLY A 13 -30.81 10.33 -9.08
CA GLY A 13 -31.28 11.30 -10.07
C GLY A 13 -32.80 11.41 -10.08
N PRO A 14 -33.36 12.32 -10.90
CA PRO A 14 -34.80 12.56 -10.94
C PRO A 14 -35.63 11.35 -11.45
N ALA A 15 -35.01 10.45 -12.18
CA ALA A 15 -35.67 9.28 -12.76
C ALA A 15 -35.38 7.96 -12.02
N GLY A 16 -34.45 7.95 -11.08
CA GLY A 16 -34.06 6.74 -10.36
C GLY A 16 -32.75 6.83 -9.65
N SER A 17 -32.23 5.69 -9.20
CA SER A 17 -30.97 5.59 -8.51
C SER A 17 -30.17 4.36 -8.91
N ILE A 18 -28.83 4.46 -8.80
CA ILE A 18 -27.89 3.37 -9.05
C ILE A 18 -27.12 3.11 -7.77
N VAL A 19 -27.08 1.84 -7.34
CA VAL A 19 -26.29 1.43 -6.18
C VAL A 19 -24.83 1.33 -6.55
N LEU A 20 -23.97 1.90 -5.71
CA LEU A 20 -22.52 1.83 -5.85
C LEU A 20 -21.95 0.70 -5.01
N PRO A 21 -21.04 -0.12 -5.56
CA PRO A 21 -20.26 -1.05 -4.76
C PRO A 21 -19.40 -0.30 -3.70
N ASP A 22 -19.21 -0.89 -2.54
CA ASP A 22 -18.45 -0.28 -1.45
C ASP A 22 -16.97 -0.05 -1.78
N ASP A 23 -16.43 -0.85 -2.68
CA ASP A 23 -15.04 -0.81 -3.13
C ASP A 23 -14.80 0.11 -4.35
N ASP A 24 -15.85 0.69 -4.90
CA ASP A 24 -15.72 1.59 -6.06
C ASP A 24 -15.31 3.01 -5.65
N GLU A 25 -14.04 3.15 -5.38
CA GLU A 25 -13.42 4.40 -5.00
C GLU A 25 -13.43 5.44 -6.12
N ILE A 26 -13.25 5.00 -7.36
CA ILE A 26 -13.21 5.87 -8.54
C ILE A 26 -14.53 6.60 -8.72
N THR A 27 -15.65 5.89 -8.69
CA THR A 27 -16.97 6.49 -8.86
C THR A 27 -17.33 7.41 -7.71
N ARG A 28 -16.95 7.08 -6.48
CA ARG A 28 -17.16 7.97 -5.32
C ARG A 28 -16.43 9.29 -5.47
N LYS A 29 -15.16 9.25 -5.83
CA LYS A 29 -14.35 10.46 -6.05
C LYS A 29 -14.88 11.27 -7.22
N LEU A 30 -15.26 10.62 -8.31
CA LEU A 30 -15.86 11.29 -9.47
C LEU A 30 -17.18 11.99 -9.10
N ALA A 31 -18.04 11.34 -8.32
CA ALA A 31 -19.28 11.92 -7.83
C ALA A 31 -19.01 13.15 -6.96
N MET A 32 -18.01 13.11 -6.10
CA MET A 32 -17.57 14.27 -5.30
C MET A 32 -17.17 15.44 -6.18
N LEU A 33 -16.34 15.20 -7.19
CA LEU A 33 -15.91 16.23 -8.13
C LEU A 33 -17.09 16.80 -8.93
N PHE A 34 -18.01 15.95 -9.36
CA PHE A 34 -19.21 16.36 -10.07
C PHE A 34 -20.12 17.24 -9.21
N GLU A 35 -20.40 16.84 -7.98
CA GLU A 35 -21.22 17.62 -7.05
C GLU A 35 -20.58 18.97 -6.71
N GLY A 36 -19.26 19.00 -6.57
CA GLY A 36 -18.53 20.22 -6.26
C GLY A 36 -18.43 21.19 -7.42
N GLN A 37 -18.35 20.71 -8.66
CA GLN A 37 -18.16 21.54 -9.85
C GLN A 37 -19.44 21.79 -10.63
N CYS A 38 -20.35 20.83 -10.67
CA CYS A 38 -21.51 20.85 -11.58
C CYS A 38 -22.84 20.99 -10.86
N ASP A 39 -22.95 20.46 -9.65
CA ASP A 39 -24.22 20.34 -8.91
C ASP A 39 -24.48 21.49 -7.92
N GLY A 40 -23.62 22.50 -7.92
CA GLY A 40 -23.78 23.72 -7.11
C GLY A 40 -23.44 23.58 -5.61
N LEU A 41 -22.99 22.42 -5.16
CA LEU A 41 -22.63 22.22 -3.74
C LEU A 41 -21.36 22.99 -3.34
N GLY A 42 -20.45 23.15 -4.28
CA GLY A 42 -19.16 23.79 -4.08
C GLY A 42 -18.07 22.84 -3.57
N PRO A 43 -16.79 23.16 -3.88
CA PRO A 43 -15.67 22.29 -3.58
C PRO A 43 -15.51 21.96 -2.10
N THR A 44 -15.69 22.94 -1.22
CA THR A 44 -15.49 22.77 0.23
C THR A 44 -16.55 21.83 0.84
N GLN A 45 -17.81 22.03 0.47
CA GLN A 45 -18.91 21.20 0.99
C GLN A 45 -18.88 19.80 0.40
N ALA A 46 -18.58 19.66 -0.89
CA ALA A 46 -18.40 18.37 -1.53
C ALA A 46 -17.28 17.56 -0.87
N ALA A 47 -16.13 18.18 -0.63
CA ALA A 47 -15.03 17.53 0.07
C ALA A 47 -15.42 17.07 1.47
N ARG A 48 -16.10 17.90 2.25
CA ARG A 48 -16.60 17.52 3.59
C ARG A 48 -17.57 16.35 3.57
N LYS A 49 -18.50 16.37 2.63
CA LYS A 49 -19.48 15.29 2.46
C LYS A 49 -18.83 13.92 2.27
N PHE A 50 -17.73 13.88 1.52
CA PHE A 50 -17.01 12.65 1.21
C PHE A 50 -15.82 12.36 2.14
N GLY A 51 -15.59 13.19 3.16
CA GLY A 51 -14.51 12.97 4.12
C GLY A 51 -13.12 13.40 3.65
N TYR A 52 -13.04 14.30 2.65
CA TYR A 52 -11.78 14.83 2.13
C TYR A 52 -11.56 16.28 2.55
N SER A 53 -10.29 16.72 2.50
CA SER A 53 -9.95 18.13 2.64
C SER A 53 -10.19 18.89 1.32
N LYS A 54 -10.37 20.20 1.40
CA LYS A 54 -10.48 21.07 0.22
C LYS A 54 -9.25 20.94 -0.69
N GLN A 55 -8.06 20.86 -0.09
CA GLN A 55 -6.81 20.69 -0.85
C GLN A 55 -6.80 19.36 -1.62
N ARG A 56 -7.23 18.28 -0.98
CA ARG A 56 -7.33 16.97 -1.64
C ARG A 56 -8.34 16.96 -2.77
N TYR A 57 -9.45 17.65 -2.61
CA TYR A 57 -10.44 17.84 -3.66
C TYR A 57 -9.82 18.42 -4.94
N PHE A 58 -9.07 19.52 -4.82
CA PHE A 58 -8.42 20.14 -5.97
C PHE A 58 -7.31 19.30 -6.57
N GLN A 59 -6.56 18.56 -5.77
CA GLN A 59 -5.57 17.59 -6.26
C GLN A 59 -6.24 16.50 -7.11
N LEU A 60 -7.37 15.97 -6.65
CA LEU A 60 -8.13 14.95 -7.38
C LEU A 60 -8.76 15.51 -8.65
N LEU A 61 -9.24 16.75 -8.61
CA LEU A 61 -9.78 17.43 -9.79
C LEU A 61 -8.71 17.58 -10.88
N ASP A 62 -7.53 18.06 -10.53
CA ASP A 62 -6.40 18.20 -11.45
C ASP A 62 -5.99 16.84 -12.03
N LEU A 63 -5.91 15.79 -11.22
CA LEU A 63 -5.58 14.45 -11.67
C LEU A 63 -6.63 13.92 -12.66
N PHE A 64 -7.90 14.13 -12.38
CA PHE A 64 -8.97 13.72 -13.26
C PHE A 64 -8.94 14.45 -14.60
N GLU A 65 -8.72 15.76 -14.60
CA GLU A 65 -8.64 16.56 -15.82
C GLU A 65 -7.45 16.19 -16.69
N GLN A 66 -6.34 15.78 -16.09
CA GLN A 66 -5.11 15.42 -16.82
C GLN A 66 -5.09 13.96 -17.28
N GLN A 67 -5.56 13.04 -16.46
CA GLN A 67 -5.38 11.59 -16.66
C GLN A 67 -6.67 10.77 -16.71
N GLY A 68 -7.81 11.37 -16.42
CA GLY A 68 -9.10 10.70 -16.43
C GLY A 68 -9.44 9.93 -15.16
N ALA A 69 -10.48 9.11 -15.23
CA ALA A 69 -11.05 8.44 -14.06
C ALA A 69 -10.09 7.46 -13.35
N LEU A 70 -9.24 6.78 -14.09
CA LEU A 70 -8.29 5.81 -13.51
C LEU A 70 -7.28 6.46 -12.55
N ALA A 71 -7.00 7.75 -12.71
CA ALA A 71 -6.12 8.50 -11.80
C ALA A 71 -6.73 8.69 -10.41
N LEU A 72 -8.04 8.54 -10.27
CA LEU A 72 -8.75 8.63 -8.99
C LEU A 72 -8.56 7.39 -8.11
N GLN A 73 -8.07 6.29 -8.67
CA GLN A 73 -7.76 5.10 -7.90
C GLN A 73 -6.57 5.35 -6.98
N SER A 74 -6.71 5.01 -5.70
CA SER A 74 -5.61 5.11 -4.74
C SER A 74 -4.50 4.14 -5.11
N LYS A 75 -3.26 4.65 -5.11
CA LYS A 75 -2.08 3.84 -5.30
C LYS A 75 -1.69 3.18 -3.99
N LEU A 76 -1.16 1.97 -4.07
CA LEU A 76 -0.55 1.32 -2.92
C LEU A 76 0.58 2.20 -2.38
N ARG A 77 0.56 2.41 -1.05
CA ARG A 77 1.60 3.18 -0.39
C ARG A 77 2.88 2.35 -0.30
N GLY A 78 4.01 3.02 -0.45
CA GLY A 78 5.32 2.41 -0.34
C GLY A 78 5.88 1.88 -1.66
N PRO A 79 7.08 1.33 -1.64
CA PRO A 79 7.73 0.78 -2.83
C PRO A 79 6.99 -0.46 -3.33
N LYS A 80 6.91 -0.62 -4.66
CA LYS A 80 6.25 -1.76 -5.32
C LYS A 80 6.90 -3.11 -5.01
N ALA A 81 8.17 -3.09 -4.62
CA ALA A 81 8.94 -4.28 -4.26
C ALA A 81 9.91 -3.95 -3.13
N ASN A 82 10.41 -4.98 -2.47
CA ASN A 82 11.42 -4.86 -1.43
C ASN A 82 12.79 -4.52 -2.07
N TYR A 83 13.04 -3.24 -2.35
CA TYR A 83 14.28 -2.80 -2.98
C TYR A 83 15.55 -3.07 -2.15
N ARG A 84 15.43 -3.27 -0.84
CA ARG A 84 16.53 -3.63 0.06
C ARG A 84 16.70 -5.14 0.23
N ARG A 85 15.65 -5.92 0.00
CA ARG A 85 15.67 -7.37 0.03
C ARG A 85 15.42 -7.92 -1.38
N THR A 86 16.37 -7.67 -2.28
CA THR A 86 16.35 -8.25 -3.61
C THR A 86 16.60 -9.76 -3.56
N ASP A 87 16.27 -10.49 -4.61
CA ASP A 87 16.53 -11.93 -4.70
C ASP A 87 18.01 -12.25 -4.52
N GLU A 88 18.89 -11.41 -5.04
CA GLU A 88 20.34 -11.56 -4.84
C GLU A 88 20.71 -11.42 -3.37
N MET A 89 20.16 -10.43 -2.68
CA MET A 89 20.41 -10.23 -1.25
C MET A 89 19.93 -11.42 -0.42
N VAL A 90 18.76 -11.96 -0.73
CA VAL A 90 18.23 -13.18 -0.10
C VAL A 90 19.17 -14.36 -0.32
N ARG A 91 19.68 -14.54 -1.53
CA ARG A 91 20.66 -15.61 -1.85
C ARG A 91 21.95 -15.45 -1.03
N GLN A 92 22.46 -14.24 -0.90
CA GLN A 92 23.65 -13.96 -0.10
C GLN A 92 23.44 -14.27 1.40
N ILE A 93 22.30 -13.93 1.94
CA ILE A 93 21.95 -14.25 3.34
C ILE A 93 21.88 -15.76 3.53
N ILE A 94 21.21 -16.46 2.65
CA ILE A 94 21.11 -17.93 2.69
C ILE A 94 22.50 -18.55 2.61
N ARG A 95 23.33 -18.08 1.67
CA ARG A 95 24.72 -18.56 1.52
C ARG A 95 25.53 -18.41 2.79
N HIS A 96 25.52 -17.23 3.42
CA HIS A 96 26.24 -16.98 4.66
C HIS A 96 25.74 -17.88 5.79
N ARG A 97 24.44 -18.12 5.84
CA ARG A 97 23.86 -19.02 6.85
C ARG A 97 24.28 -20.48 6.66
N PHE A 98 24.40 -20.94 5.42
CA PHE A 98 24.89 -22.29 5.13
C PHE A 98 26.39 -22.45 5.38
N LEU A 99 27.18 -21.43 5.06
CA LEU A 99 28.64 -21.47 5.26
C LEU A 99 29.02 -21.41 6.75
N ASP A 100 28.25 -20.69 7.54
CA ASP A 100 28.46 -20.56 8.97
C ASP A 100 27.11 -20.66 9.71
N PRO A 101 26.66 -21.88 10.06
CA PRO A 101 25.40 -22.09 10.76
C PRO A 101 25.36 -21.46 12.17
N GLU A 102 26.51 -21.16 12.75
CA GLU A 102 26.63 -20.52 14.06
C GLU A 102 26.56 -18.98 14.00
N ALA A 103 26.68 -18.39 12.81
CA ALA A 103 26.61 -16.95 12.64
C ALA A 103 25.24 -16.40 13.02
N SER A 104 25.20 -15.37 13.85
CA SER A 104 23.99 -14.63 14.15
C SER A 104 23.58 -13.74 12.98
N ALA A 105 22.32 -13.29 12.97
CA ALA A 105 21.81 -12.33 11.99
C ALA A 105 22.67 -11.05 11.97
N GLU A 106 23.14 -10.60 13.12
CA GLU A 106 24.02 -9.45 13.26
C GLU A 106 25.35 -9.64 12.52
N VAL A 107 26.00 -10.80 12.68
CA VAL A 107 27.24 -11.15 11.98
C VAL A 107 27.04 -11.22 10.48
N ILE A 108 25.95 -11.82 10.01
CA ILE A 108 25.61 -11.90 8.59
C ILE A 108 25.37 -10.51 8.01
N ALA A 109 24.62 -9.67 8.71
CA ALA A 109 24.39 -8.28 8.30
C ALA A 109 25.69 -7.50 8.19
N GLN A 110 26.59 -7.66 9.15
CA GLN A 110 27.90 -7.01 9.18
C GLN A 110 28.78 -7.45 7.99
N LYS A 111 28.82 -8.76 7.68
CA LYS A 111 29.54 -9.28 6.51
C LYS A 111 28.98 -8.73 5.19
N LEU A 112 27.66 -8.61 5.07
CA LEU A 112 27.01 -8.05 3.89
C LEU A 112 27.28 -6.55 3.74
N GLN A 113 27.32 -5.79 4.84
CA GLN A 113 27.67 -4.38 4.82
C GLN A 113 29.12 -4.17 4.39
N GLN A 114 30.05 -5.04 4.81
CA GLN A 114 31.44 -5.02 4.35
C GLN A 114 31.57 -5.29 2.86
N ALA A 115 30.66 -6.08 2.28
CA ALA A 115 30.57 -6.34 0.84
C ALA A 115 29.75 -5.29 0.08
N HIS A 116 29.50 -4.13 0.67
CA HIS A 116 28.71 -3.01 0.12
C HIS A 116 27.23 -3.31 -0.10
N HIS A 117 26.66 -4.29 0.57
CA HIS A 117 25.24 -4.57 0.59
C HIS A 117 24.59 -3.89 1.81
N LEU A 118 23.75 -2.87 1.54
CA LEU A 118 23.06 -2.15 2.61
C LEU A 118 21.82 -2.95 3.07
N ILE A 119 21.95 -3.63 4.19
CA ILE A 119 20.85 -4.38 4.80
C ILE A 119 20.90 -4.24 6.32
N SER A 120 19.71 -4.15 6.94
CA SER A 120 19.59 -4.11 8.40
C SER A 120 19.60 -5.51 9.00
N ILE A 121 20.01 -5.61 10.27
CA ILE A 121 19.95 -6.85 11.05
C ILE A 121 18.52 -7.44 11.03
N ARG A 122 17.53 -6.59 11.19
CA ARG A 122 16.12 -7.00 11.20
C ARG A 122 15.67 -7.62 9.86
N SER A 123 16.18 -7.10 8.75
CA SER A 123 15.91 -7.68 7.42
C SER A 123 16.54 -9.06 7.28
N VAL A 124 17.75 -9.25 7.79
CA VAL A 124 18.43 -10.57 7.83
C VAL A 124 17.65 -11.55 8.70
N GLU A 125 17.21 -11.14 9.88
CA GLU A 125 16.38 -11.98 10.77
C GLU A 125 15.09 -12.43 10.10
N ARG A 126 14.42 -11.54 9.36
CA ARG A 126 13.20 -11.86 8.60
C ARG A 126 13.46 -12.89 7.51
N VAL A 127 14.54 -12.76 6.76
CA VAL A 127 14.91 -13.75 5.74
C VAL A 127 15.19 -15.11 6.36
N ILE A 128 15.95 -15.15 7.43
CA ILE A 128 16.25 -16.39 8.17
C ILE A 128 14.95 -17.05 8.65
N SER A 129 14.01 -16.27 9.19
CA SER A 129 12.72 -16.78 9.64
C SER A 129 11.85 -17.25 8.49
N ASP A 130 11.74 -16.47 7.40
CA ASP A 130 10.88 -16.76 6.25
C ASP A 130 11.31 -18.04 5.51
N PHE A 131 12.61 -18.31 5.46
CA PHE A 131 13.16 -19.53 4.82
C PHE A 131 13.43 -20.67 5.79
N GLY A 132 13.03 -20.56 7.05
CA GLY A 132 13.20 -21.62 8.04
C GLY A 132 14.65 -21.95 8.39
N LEU A 133 15.56 -20.98 8.25
CA LEU A 133 16.99 -21.15 8.49
C LEU A 133 17.40 -20.85 9.94
N GLN A 134 16.45 -20.84 10.85
CA GLN A 134 16.69 -20.62 12.26
C GLN A 134 17.51 -21.76 12.85
N LYS A 135 18.31 -21.42 13.86
CA LYS A 135 19.08 -22.38 14.63
C LYS A 135 18.12 -23.34 15.35
N LYS A 136 17.98 -24.57 14.82
CA LYS A 136 17.18 -25.59 15.48
C LYS A 136 18.02 -26.24 16.59
N THR A 137 17.55 -26.11 17.81
CA THR A 137 18.05 -26.94 18.89
C THR A 137 17.67 -28.37 18.59
N LEU A 138 18.64 -29.19 18.19
CA LEU A 138 18.45 -30.63 18.09
C LEU A 138 18.17 -31.16 19.50
N ARG A 139 16.91 -31.39 19.82
CA ARG A 139 16.57 -32.24 20.95
C ARG A 139 16.88 -33.67 20.53
N LEU A 140 18.02 -34.15 20.97
CA LEU A 140 18.29 -35.58 21.00
C LEU A 140 17.27 -36.17 21.97
N SER A 141 16.19 -36.74 21.42
CA SER A 141 15.37 -37.63 22.20
C SER A 141 16.21 -38.88 22.49
N ALA A 142 16.59 -39.04 23.72
CA ALA A 142 17.18 -40.26 24.17
C ALA A 142 16.17 -41.41 24.04
#